data_c6b0aff33d7db9bc8f607762e0541ac7
#
_entry.id   c6b0aff33d7db9bc8f607762e0541ac7
#
_cell.length_a   1.000
_cell.length_b   1.000
_cell.length_c   1.000
_cell.angle_alpha   90.00
_cell.angle_beta   90.00
_cell.angle_gamma   90.00
#
_symmetry.space_group_name_H-M   'P 1'
#
loop_
_entity.id
_entity.type
_entity.pdbx_description
1 polymer ?
#
loop_
_entity_poly.entity_id
_entity_poly.type
_entity_poly.pdbx_seq_one_letter_code
_entity_poly.pdbx_strand_id
1 'polypeptide(L)'
;MNKTKVESGIKMANEIEKRERQFLGLPMVLIWGYIAVAIFMTGDGMEQAFLSKYIMSLGFDNSEAGNVLTVYGLVVAIASWLSGVMAEIFSPRRVMTFAFIIWMIFHVGFLVFGLEQQNYAMMMIMYGIRGLAYPMFIYSFVVWITYSSPSYKLASAMGWFWAMYSIGIGVLGSYLPSFSIPIIGEMGTLWSSLIFILIGGLIAMFLVKDKKGEDVEAQRMTKKEMLREFGRGITILKNKNVAVAFVVRIINQLSLFGLVVFLPHVYTADFGFTTSEWLRVWGLMYIITIFTNLFWGIMGDKIGWVRQVRWFGCIGMAVSTLAFYYFPAWSGPNIFVTTLIALMFGFAVAAFVPMSAIFPTLVPEHKGAAVSVHNLAAGLSNFLGYGLASVMLIFASAEVTIWAYAVIYVLGFVLTFFMKVQQPGRQIKTTVNTQSN
;
A
#
# COMPACT_ATOMS: atom_id res chain seq x y z
N MET A 1 -36.96 -35.67 -15.34
CA MET A 1 -35.87 -34.68 -15.28
C MET A 1 -34.55 -35.39 -15.60
N ASN A 2 -33.93 -35.07 -16.71
CA ASN A 2 -32.97 -35.90 -17.45
C ASN A 2 -31.64 -36.10 -16.72
N LYS A 3 -31.32 -37.36 -16.32
CA LYS A 3 -30.00 -37.76 -15.77
C LYS A 3 -28.83 -37.26 -16.62
N THR A 4 -28.99 -37.22 -17.93
CA THR A 4 -27.99 -36.72 -18.89
C THR A 4 -27.65 -35.23 -18.75
N LYS A 5 -28.60 -34.37 -18.32
CA LYS A 5 -28.32 -32.95 -18.05
C LYS A 5 -27.59 -32.73 -16.73
N VAL A 6 -27.80 -33.56 -15.72
CA VAL A 6 -27.09 -33.50 -14.44
C VAL A 6 -25.66 -34.02 -14.60
N GLU A 7 -25.47 -35.12 -15.34
CA GLU A 7 -24.11 -35.65 -15.63
C GLU A 7 -23.29 -34.74 -16.52
N SER A 8 -23.91 -34.06 -17.50
CA SER A 8 -23.20 -33.03 -18.30
C SER A 8 -22.85 -31.79 -17.47
N GLY A 9 -23.74 -31.39 -16.54
CA GLY A 9 -23.45 -30.30 -15.61
C GLY A 9 -22.31 -30.61 -14.64
N ILE A 10 -22.28 -31.84 -14.10
CA ILE A 10 -21.19 -32.30 -13.22
C ILE A 10 -19.88 -32.47 -13.99
N LYS A 11 -19.93 -32.97 -15.23
CA LYS A 11 -18.75 -33.06 -16.10
C LYS A 11 -18.20 -31.68 -16.46
N MET A 12 -19.07 -30.73 -16.74
CA MET A 12 -18.70 -29.34 -17.03
C MET A 12 -18.14 -28.62 -15.79
N ALA A 13 -18.71 -28.86 -14.61
CA ALA A 13 -18.18 -28.35 -13.35
C ALA A 13 -16.80 -28.96 -13.04
N ASN A 14 -16.62 -30.26 -13.24
CA ASN A 14 -15.33 -30.94 -13.06
C ASN A 14 -14.29 -30.55 -14.12
N GLU A 15 -14.69 -30.22 -15.34
CA GLU A 15 -13.77 -29.68 -16.37
C GLU A 15 -13.39 -28.22 -16.09
N ILE A 16 -14.29 -27.41 -15.53
CA ILE A 16 -13.99 -26.05 -15.05
C ILE A 16 -13.06 -26.12 -13.84
N GLU A 17 -13.27 -27.06 -12.92
CA GLU A 17 -12.41 -27.26 -11.77
C GLU A 17 -11.00 -27.80 -12.15
N LYS A 18 -10.92 -28.64 -13.19
CA LYS A 18 -9.64 -29.15 -13.76
C LYS A 18 -8.85 -28.08 -14.54
N ARG A 19 -9.50 -27.08 -15.10
CA ARG A 19 -8.84 -25.96 -15.81
C ARG A 19 -8.24 -24.92 -14.89
N GLU A 20 -8.66 -24.81 -13.65
CA GLU A 20 -8.09 -23.86 -12.69
C GLU A 20 -7.05 -24.55 -11.81
N ARG A 21 -5.85 -24.81 -12.37
CA ARG A 21 -4.69 -25.17 -11.54
C ARG A 21 -4.43 -24.03 -10.55
N GLN A 22 -4.54 -24.36 -9.28
CA GLN A 22 -4.31 -23.40 -8.20
C GLN A 22 -3.24 -23.96 -7.26
N PHE A 23 -2.33 -23.10 -6.86
CA PHE A 23 -1.33 -23.40 -5.86
C PHE A 23 -1.62 -22.56 -4.61
N LEU A 24 -2.04 -23.20 -3.50
CA LEU A 24 -2.38 -22.51 -2.25
C LEU A 24 -3.33 -21.32 -2.43
N GLY A 25 -4.32 -21.44 -3.32
CA GLY A 25 -5.28 -20.38 -3.64
C GLY A 25 -4.79 -19.31 -4.62
N LEU A 26 -3.56 -19.40 -5.10
CA LEU A 26 -3.04 -18.57 -6.19
C LEU A 26 -3.65 -19.03 -7.51
N PRO A 27 -4.38 -18.19 -8.26
CA PRO A 27 -4.87 -18.54 -9.58
C PRO A 27 -3.69 -18.60 -10.57
N MET A 28 -3.32 -19.81 -10.98
CA MET A 28 -2.14 -20.03 -11.84
C MET A 28 -2.25 -19.35 -13.21
N VAL A 29 -3.45 -19.08 -13.69
CA VAL A 29 -3.70 -18.32 -14.92
C VAL A 29 -3.18 -16.89 -14.82
N LEU A 30 -3.16 -16.32 -13.60
CA LEU A 30 -2.69 -14.97 -13.32
C LEU A 30 -1.25 -14.91 -12.78
N ILE A 31 -0.52 -16.02 -12.72
CA ILE A 31 0.83 -16.08 -12.11
C ILE A 31 1.76 -14.99 -12.66
N TRP A 32 1.72 -14.76 -13.97
CA TRP A 32 2.52 -13.73 -14.60
C TRP A 32 2.13 -12.30 -14.17
N GLY A 33 0.85 -12.07 -13.84
CA GLY A 33 0.40 -10.80 -13.28
C GLY A 33 0.96 -10.55 -11.87
N TYR A 34 1.00 -11.59 -11.03
CA TYR A 34 1.61 -11.51 -9.70
C TYR A 34 3.12 -11.25 -9.78
N ILE A 35 3.82 -11.95 -10.70
CA ILE A 35 5.24 -11.71 -10.95
C ILE A 35 5.47 -10.30 -11.49
N ALA A 36 4.62 -9.84 -12.42
CA ALA A 36 4.67 -8.48 -12.96
C ALA A 36 4.54 -7.42 -11.84
N VAL A 37 3.60 -7.61 -10.91
CA VAL A 37 3.43 -6.72 -9.76
C VAL A 37 4.68 -6.71 -8.89
N ALA A 38 5.24 -7.87 -8.54
CA ALA A 38 6.45 -7.93 -7.72
C ALA A 38 7.62 -7.20 -8.38
N ILE A 39 7.87 -7.43 -9.67
CA ILE A 39 8.98 -6.83 -10.41
C ILE A 39 8.74 -5.33 -10.63
N PHE A 40 7.54 -4.92 -11.05
CA PHE A 40 7.20 -3.50 -11.23
C PHE A 40 7.35 -2.73 -9.92
N MET A 41 6.81 -3.27 -8.82
CA MET A 41 6.92 -2.65 -7.50
C MET A 41 8.34 -2.65 -6.94
N THR A 42 9.22 -3.55 -7.42
CA THR A 42 10.65 -3.47 -7.10
C THR A 42 11.24 -2.17 -7.68
N GLY A 43 11.02 -1.91 -8.97
CA GLY A 43 11.49 -0.67 -9.59
C GLY A 43 10.92 0.59 -8.94
N ASP A 44 9.62 0.62 -8.64
CA ASP A 44 8.97 1.76 -7.96
C ASP A 44 9.45 1.94 -6.51
N GLY A 45 9.77 0.84 -5.82
CA GLY A 45 10.21 0.86 -4.42
C GLY A 45 11.67 1.25 -4.21
N MET A 46 12.54 1.08 -5.24
CA MET A 46 13.99 1.27 -5.10
C MET A 46 14.41 2.64 -4.59
N GLU A 47 13.63 3.66 -4.84
CA GLU A 47 13.94 5.04 -4.46
C GLU A 47 13.38 5.46 -3.09
N GLN A 48 12.30 4.83 -2.64
CA GLN A 48 11.49 5.34 -1.52
C GLN A 48 12.28 5.59 -0.23
N ALA A 49 13.23 4.72 0.09
CA ALA A 49 13.94 4.79 1.35
C ALA A 49 15.22 5.66 1.32
N PHE A 50 15.60 6.24 0.17
CA PHE A 50 16.79 7.10 0.08
C PHE A 50 16.60 8.38 -0.74
N LEU A 51 15.52 8.50 -1.51
CA LEU A 51 15.31 9.61 -2.45
C LEU A 51 15.36 10.98 -1.76
N SER A 52 14.72 11.14 -0.59
CA SER A 52 14.75 12.39 0.16
C SER A 52 16.19 12.80 0.52
N LYS A 53 16.95 11.84 1.06
CA LYS A 53 18.38 12.06 1.37
C LYS A 53 19.17 12.43 0.12
N TYR A 54 18.92 11.76 -1.00
CA TYR A 54 19.61 12.07 -2.26
C TYR A 54 19.29 13.49 -2.76
N ILE A 55 18.01 13.91 -2.74
CA ILE A 55 17.62 15.27 -3.08
C ILE A 55 18.34 16.29 -2.18
N MET A 56 18.44 16.02 -0.88
CA MET A 56 19.19 16.88 0.04
C MET A 56 20.69 16.94 -0.29
N SER A 57 21.31 15.85 -0.74
CA SER A 57 22.72 15.85 -1.16
C SER A 57 22.97 16.70 -2.41
N LEU A 58 21.91 17.02 -3.19
CA LEU A 58 21.98 17.94 -4.32
C LEU A 58 21.87 19.44 -3.91
N GLY A 59 21.72 19.73 -2.60
CA GLY A 59 21.70 21.09 -2.05
C GLY A 59 20.32 21.61 -1.65
N PHE A 60 19.29 20.78 -1.70
CA PHE A 60 17.94 21.10 -1.24
C PHE A 60 17.77 20.81 0.26
N ASP A 61 16.87 21.54 0.91
CA ASP A 61 16.58 21.28 2.33
C ASP A 61 15.60 20.11 2.56
N ASN A 62 15.42 19.71 3.82
CA ASN A 62 14.52 18.64 4.22
C ASN A 62 13.06 18.88 3.79
N SER A 63 12.61 20.15 3.86
CA SER A 63 11.23 20.50 3.48
C SER A 63 11.05 20.44 1.98
N GLU A 64 12.03 20.91 1.20
CA GLU A 64 12.02 20.83 -0.26
C GLU A 64 12.00 19.40 -0.74
N ALA A 65 12.87 18.53 -0.19
CA ALA A 65 12.85 17.11 -0.49
C ALA A 65 11.50 16.46 -0.14
N GLY A 66 10.95 16.80 1.02
CA GLY A 66 9.65 16.31 1.46
C GLY A 66 8.49 16.83 0.60
N ASN A 67 8.55 18.06 0.08
CA ASN A 67 7.53 18.61 -0.81
C ASN A 67 7.45 17.86 -2.15
N VAL A 68 8.58 17.42 -2.70
CA VAL A 68 8.61 16.55 -3.90
C VAL A 68 7.83 15.26 -3.64
N LEU A 69 8.07 14.62 -2.50
CA LEU A 69 7.34 13.41 -2.09
C LEU A 69 5.86 13.71 -1.78
N THR A 70 5.54 14.88 -1.24
CA THR A 70 4.18 15.29 -0.92
C THR A 70 3.33 15.46 -2.18
N VAL A 71 3.85 16.12 -3.21
CA VAL A 71 3.16 16.26 -4.51
C VAL A 71 2.92 14.89 -5.14
N TYR A 72 3.91 14.01 -5.11
CA TYR A 72 3.76 12.61 -5.53
C TYR A 72 2.64 11.92 -4.74
N GLY A 73 2.65 12.01 -3.42
CA GLY A 73 1.65 11.40 -2.54
C GLY A 73 0.22 11.90 -2.81
N LEU A 74 0.05 13.19 -3.14
CA LEU A 74 -1.26 13.75 -3.53
C LEU A 74 -1.78 13.09 -4.81
N VAL A 75 -0.92 12.96 -5.81
CA VAL A 75 -1.29 12.35 -7.09
C VAL A 75 -1.57 10.85 -6.91
N VAL A 76 -0.79 10.16 -6.07
CA VAL A 76 -1.05 8.77 -5.65
C VAL A 76 -2.43 8.61 -5.02
N ALA A 77 -2.85 9.54 -4.14
CA ALA A 77 -4.17 9.48 -3.51
C ALA A 77 -5.30 9.58 -4.55
N ILE A 78 -5.18 10.52 -5.49
CA ILE A 78 -6.13 10.70 -6.59
C ILE A 78 -6.16 9.44 -7.48
N ALA A 79 -4.99 8.95 -7.87
CA ALA A 79 -4.86 7.76 -8.71
C ALA A 79 -5.43 6.50 -8.05
N SER A 80 -5.21 6.33 -6.74
CA SER A 80 -5.74 5.20 -5.96
C SER A 80 -7.27 5.15 -5.97
N TRP A 81 -7.91 6.32 -5.92
CA TRP A 81 -9.36 6.42 -6.02
C TRP A 81 -9.86 6.13 -7.43
N LEU A 82 -9.18 6.67 -8.46
CA LEU A 82 -9.60 6.56 -9.86
C LEU A 82 -9.33 5.18 -10.47
N SER A 83 -8.29 4.48 -10.02
CA SER A 83 -7.74 3.30 -10.68
C SER A 83 -8.73 2.14 -10.85
N GLY A 84 -9.55 1.86 -9.84
CA GLY A 84 -10.57 0.81 -9.91
C GLY A 84 -11.59 1.06 -11.00
N VAL A 85 -12.13 2.28 -11.04
CA VAL A 85 -13.13 2.68 -12.04
C VAL A 85 -12.52 2.74 -13.44
N MET A 86 -11.30 3.22 -13.58
CA MET A 86 -10.61 3.21 -14.87
C MET A 86 -10.39 1.79 -15.40
N ALA A 87 -10.08 0.83 -14.50
CA ALA A 87 -9.90 -0.57 -14.87
C ALA A 87 -11.21 -1.20 -15.36
N GLU A 88 -12.36 -0.83 -14.78
CA GLU A 88 -13.67 -1.29 -15.22
C GLU A 88 -14.12 -0.68 -16.55
N ILE A 89 -13.67 0.54 -16.88
CA ILE A 89 -14.04 1.22 -18.13
C ILE A 89 -13.14 0.81 -19.30
N PHE A 90 -11.82 0.84 -19.07
CA PHE A 90 -10.83 0.68 -20.13
C PHE A 90 -10.20 -0.72 -20.21
N SER A 91 -10.60 -1.63 -19.35
CA SER A 91 -10.01 -2.92 -19.01
C SER A 91 -8.72 -2.81 -18.17
N PRO A 92 -8.50 -3.76 -17.27
CA PRO A 92 -7.31 -3.78 -16.39
C PRO A 92 -6.00 -3.71 -17.16
N ARG A 93 -5.85 -4.48 -18.24
CA ARG A 93 -4.63 -4.53 -19.05
C ARG A 93 -4.27 -3.17 -19.68
N ARG A 94 -5.25 -2.45 -20.24
CA ARG A 94 -5.03 -1.14 -20.85
C ARG A 94 -4.60 -0.11 -19.81
N VAL A 95 -5.21 -0.14 -18.62
CA VAL A 95 -4.84 0.77 -17.54
C VAL A 95 -3.44 0.45 -17.00
N MET A 96 -3.09 -0.83 -16.84
CA MET A 96 -1.73 -1.24 -16.46
C MET A 96 -0.69 -0.81 -17.51
N THR A 97 -1.01 -0.95 -18.80
CA THR A 97 -0.14 -0.49 -19.90
C THR A 97 0.05 1.02 -19.87
N PHE A 98 -1.02 1.78 -19.68
CA PHE A 98 -0.95 3.23 -19.56
C PHE A 98 -0.11 3.66 -18.35
N ALA A 99 -0.31 3.01 -17.21
CA ALA A 99 0.46 3.24 -16.00
C ALA A 99 1.96 2.99 -16.20
N PHE A 100 2.31 1.87 -16.86
CA PHE A 100 3.67 1.53 -17.23
C PHE A 100 4.33 2.61 -18.10
N ILE A 101 3.63 3.07 -19.14
CA ILE A 101 4.13 4.12 -20.04
C ILE A 101 4.34 5.44 -19.28
N ILE A 102 3.37 5.86 -18.47
CA ILE A 102 3.50 7.06 -17.62
C ILE A 102 4.73 6.93 -16.73
N TRP A 103 4.87 5.80 -16.04
CA TRP A 103 6.00 5.61 -15.13
C TRP A 103 7.34 5.77 -15.87
N MET A 104 7.50 5.10 -17.01
CA MET A 104 8.74 5.15 -17.80
C MET A 104 9.07 6.57 -18.25
N ILE A 105 8.12 7.28 -18.86
CA ILE A 105 8.34 8.63 -19.41
C ILE A 105 8.66 9.62 -18.29
N PHE A 106 7.84 9.65 -17.25
CA PHE A 106 7.98 10.66 -16.20
C PHE A 106 9.11 10.35 -15.22
N HIS A 107 9.52 9.08 -15.09
CA HIS A 107 10.73 8.76 -14.35
C HIS A 107 11.98 9.22 -15.08
N VAL A 108 12.09 8.95 -16.38
CA VAL A 108 13.21 9.50 -17.20
C VAL A 108 13.22 11.03 -17.13
N GLY A 109 12.06 11.67 -17.26
CA GLY A 109 11.95 13.13 -17.12
C GLY A 109 12.38 13.61 -15.73
N PHE A 110 12.03 12.88 -14.66
CA PHE A 110 12.46 13.19 -13.30
C PHE A 110 13.96 13.08 -13.12
N LEU A 111 14.60 12.04 -13.69
CA LEU A 111 16.05 11.88 -13.62
C LEU A 111 16.78 12.98 -14.39
N VAL A 112 16.43 13.18 -15.67
CA VAL A 112 17.15 14.08 -16.57
C VAL A 112 16.86 15.56 -16.28
N PHE A 113 15.58 15.94 -16.22
CA PHE A 113 15.20 17.36 -16.07
C PHE A 113 15.05 17.79 -14.64
N GLY A 114 14.79 16.86 -13.70
CA GLY A 114 14.69 17.13 -12.28
C GLY A 114 16.03 17.02 -11.59
N LEU A 115 16.52 15.79 -11.40
CA LEU A 115 17.68 15.50 -10.54
C LEU A 115 19.01 15.93 -11.17
N GLU A 116 19.29 15.56 -12.42
CA GLU A 116 20.57 15.91 -13.08
C GLU A 116 20.73 17.42 -13.27
N GLN A 117 19.65 18.12 -13.61
CA GLN A 117 19.65 19.57 -13.76
C GLN A 117 19.40 20.33 -12.44
N GLN A 118 19.19 19.61 -11.33
CA GLN A 118 18.85 20.18 -10.02
C GLN A 118 17.69 21.18 -10.09
N ASN A 119 16.71 20.90 -10.96
CA ASN A 119 15.56 21.75 -11.17
C ASN A 119 14.39 21.33 -10.29
N TYR A 120 14.17 22.07 -9.21
CA TYR A 120 13.14 21.78 -8.21
C TYR A 120 11.74 21.68 -8.79
N ALA A 121 11.35 22.62 -9.67
CA ALA A 121 10.02 22.60 -10.28
C ALA A 121 9.81 21.36 -11.15
N MET A 122 10.83 20.96 -11.91
CA MET A 122 10.79 19.73 -12.72
C MET A 122 10.79 18.47 -11.87
N MET A 123 11.48 18.44 -10.72
CA MET A 123 11.35 17.35 -9.76
C MET A 123 9.90 17.18 -9.32
N MET A 124 9.23 18.24 -8.89
CA MET A 124 7.83 18.20 -8.43
C MET A 124 6.86 17.79 -9.55
N ILE A 125 7.02 18.34 -10.76
CA ILE A 125 6.11 18.05 -11.88
C ILE A 125 6.28 16.60 -12.36
N MET A 126 7.50 16.20 -12.66
CA MET A 126 7.76 14.87 -13.25
C MET A 126 7.48 13.75 -12.24
N TYR A 127 7.97 13.91 -11.01
CA TYR A 127 7.73 12.94 -9.95
C TYR A 127 6.26 12.91 -9.53
N GLY A 128 5.62 14.08 -9.45
CA GLY A 128 4.19 14.19 -9.17
C GLY A 128 3.33 13.44 -10.18
N ILE A 129 3.50 13.70 -11.49
CA ILE A 129 2.72 13.02 -12.54
C ILE A 129 2.99 11.51 -12.53
N ARG A 130 4.23 11.09 -12.26
CA ARG A 130 4.57 9.68 -12.11
C ARG A 130 3.78 8.99 -11.01
N GLY A 131 3.32 9.74 -9.98
CA GLY A 131 2.45 9.25 -8.92
C GLY A 131 1.12 8.64 -9.39
N LEU A 132 0.69 8.90 -10.64
CA LEU A 132 -0.46 8.21 -11.24
C LEU A 132 -0.17 6.72 -11.48
N ALA A 133 1.08 6.38 -11.72
CA ALA A 133 1.44 5.10 -12.33
C ALA A 133 1.21 3.90 -11.39
N TYR A 134 1.87 3.87 -10.22
CA TYR A 134 1.81 2.66 -9.41
C TYR A 134 0.39 2.29 -8.96
N PRO A 135 -0.48 3.22 -8.50
CA PRO A 135 -1.83 2.84 -8.10
C PRO A 135 -2.66 2.32 -9.29
N MET A 136 -2.50 2.95 -10.46
CA MET A 136 -3.18 2.48 -11.68
C MET A 136 -2.70 1.09 -12.08
N PHE A 137 -1.41 0.79 -11.95
CA PHE A 137 -0.87 -0.53 -12.27
C PHE A 137 -1.38 -1.59 -11.32
N ILE A 138 -1.19 -1.42 -10.01
CA ILE A 138 -1.50 -2.44 -9.01
C ILE A 138 -3.00 -2.64 -8.80
N TYR A 139 -3.79 -1.56 -8.69
CA TYR A 139 -5.23 -1.70 -8.43
C TYR A 139 -6.01 -2.17 -9.64
N SER A 140 -5.53 -1.91 -10.87
CA SER A 140 -6.09 -2.55 -12.06
C SER A 140 -5.87 -4.06 -12.05
N PHE A 141 -4.72 -4.52 -11.59
CA PHE A 141 -4.50 -5.96 -11.42
C PHE A 141 -5.36 -6.56 -10.31
N VAL A 142 -5.65 -5.82 -9.22
CA VAL A 142 -6.63 -6.22 -8.20
C VAL A 142 -8.02 -6.44 -8.82
N VAL A 143 -8.46 -5.54 -9.70
CA VAL A 143 -9.72 -5.72 -10.45
C VAL A 143 -9.65 -7.00 -11.28
N TRP A 144 -8.57 -7.22 -12.00
CA TRP A 144 -8.38 -8.46 -12.79
C TRP A 144 -8.48 -9.73 -11.93
N ILE A 145 -7.80 -9.75 -10.77
CA ILE A 145 -7.90 -10.86 -9.81
C ILE A 145 -9.36 -11.10 -9.39
N THR A 146 -10.11 -10.04 -9.13
CA THR A 146 -11.51 -10.14 -8.67
C THR A 146 -12.42 -10.81 -9.70
N TYR A 147 -12.24 -10.53 -10.99
CA TYR A 147 -13.00 -11.15 -12.07
C TYR A 147 -12.56 -12.57 -12.42
N SER A 148 -11.27 -12.86 -12.23
CA SER A 148 -10.66 -14.14 -12.64
C SER A 148 -10.65 -15.19 -11.53
N SER A 149 -10.87 -14.80 -10.28
CA SER A 149 -10.81 -15.70 -9.13
C SER A 149 -12.21 -16.11 -8.65
N PRO A 150 -12.41 -17.39 -8.28
CA PRO A 150 -13.65 -17.81 -7.62
C PRO A 150 -13.85 -17.07 -6.29
N SER A 151 -15.09 -16.72 -5.95
CA SER A 151 -15.40 -15.92 -4.75
C SER A 151 -14.88 -16.56 -3.44
N TYR A 152 -14.93 -17.88 -3.33
CA TYR A 152 -14.45 -18.62 -2.16
C TYR A 152 -12.92 -18.67 -2.00
N LYS A 153 -12.15 -18.25 -3.02
CA LYS A 153 -10.67 -18.19 -3.02
C LYS A 153 -10.12 -16.77 -3.21
N LEU A 154 -11.00 -15.78 -3.32
CA LEU A 154 -10.62 -14.40 -3.56
C LEU A 154 -9.70 -13.85 -2.44
N ALA A 155 -9.96 -14.21 -1.19
CA ALA A 155 -9.12 -13.80 -0.06
C ALA A 155 -7.68 -14.31 -0.19
N SER A 156 -7.50 -15.59 -0.61
CA SER A 156 -6.18 -16.17 -0.85
C SER A 156 -5.47 -15.49 -2.03
N ALA A 157 -6.18 -15.24 -3.12
CA ALA A 157 -5.64 -14.54 -4.28
C ALA A 157 -5.18 -13.11 -3.94
N MET A 158 -5.95 -12.39 -3.12
CA MET A 158 -5.56 -11.08 -2.60
C MET A 158 -4.38 -11.15 -1.62
N GLY A 159 -4.29 -12.21 -0.81
CA GLY A 159 -3.14 -12.44 0.05
C GLY A 159 -1.84 -12.57 -0.74
N TRP A 160 -1.85 -13.33 -1.83
CA TRP A 160 -0.72 -13.42 -2.76
C TRP A 160 -0.38 -12.09 -3.42
N PHE A 161 -1.40 -11.30 -3.80
CA PHE A 161 -1.20 -9.97 -4.35
C PHE A 161 -0.42 -9.07 -3.38
N TRP A 162 -0.88 -8.98 -2.13
CA TRP A 162 -0.20 -8.15 -1.12
C TRP A 162 1.18 -8.67 -0.76
N ALA A 163 1.39 -9.99 -0.80
CA ALA A 163 2.72 -10.58 -0.61
C ALA A 163 3.68 -10.15 -1.73
N MET A 164 3.27 -10.29 -3.01
CA MET A 164 4.08 -9.89 -4.16
C MET A 164 4.35 -8.38 -4.18
N TYR A 165 3.34 -7.56 -3.85
CA TYR A 165 3.50 -6.13 -3.67
C TYR A 165 4.55 -5.79 -2.60
N SER A 166 4.46 -6.40 -1.42
CA SER A 166 5.38 -6.13 -0.30
C SER A 166 6.80 -6.62 -0.58
N ILE A 167 6.94 -7.78 -1.26
CA ILE A 167 8.24 -8.26 -1.73
C ILE A 167 8.87 -7.24 -2.67
N GLY A 168 8.10 -6.72 -3.64
CA GLY A 168 8.60 -5.74 -4.60
C GLY A 168 8.97 -4.42 -3.93
N ILE A 169 7.97 -3.71 -3.42
CA ILE A 169 8.14 -2.32 -2.94
C ILE A 169 9.03 -2.21 -1.71
N GLY A 170 8.92 -3.15 -0.80
CA GLY A 170 9.56 -3.06 0.51
C GLY A 170 10.84 -3.86 0.61
N VAL A 171 10.80 -5.15 0.29
CA VAL A 171 11.97 -6.02 0.44
C VAL A 171 12.98 -5.74 -0.67
N LEU A 172 12.65 -6.05 -1.92
CA LEU A 172 13.58 -5.85 -3.04
C LEU A 172 13.86 -4.37 -3.27
N GLY A 173 12.82 -3.50 -3.14
CA GLY A 173 12.96 -2.05 -3.24
C GLY A 173 13.92 -1.42 -2.23
N SER A 174 14.18 -2.07 -1.08
CA SER A 174 15.16 -1.60 -0.10
C SER A 174 16.50 -2.33 -0.20
N TYR A 175 16.49 -3.65 -0.36
CA TYR A 175 17.73 -4.43 -0.40
C TYR A 175 18.55 -4.21 -1.67
N LEU A 176 17.93 -4.11 -2.85
CA LEU A 176 18.67 -3.85 -4.09
C LEU A 176 19.45 -2.53 -4.04
N PRO A 177 18.85 -1.39 -3.65
CA PRO A 177 19.60 -0.15 -3.45
C PRO A 177 20.73 -0.27 -2.41
N SER A 178 20.55 -1.07 -1.36
CA SER A 178 21.59 -1.27 -0.35
C SER A 178 22.88 -1.87 -0.91
N PHE A 179 22.77 -2.62 -2.02
CA PHE A 179 23.92 -3.19 -2.73
C PHE A 179 24.35 -2.36 -3.93
N SER A 180 23.41 -1.74 -4.66
CA SER A 180 23.72 -0.99 -5.89
C SER A 180 24.30 0.39 -5.59
N ILE A 181 23.82 1.10 -4.58
CA ILE A 181 24.34 2.45 -4.24
C ILE A 181 25.85 2.47 -4.01
N PRO A 182 26.47 1.54 -3.25
CA PRO A 182 27.91 1.52 -3.09
C PRO A 182 28.71 1.26 -4.37
N ILE A 183 28.09 0.69 -5.42
CA ILE A 183 28.76 0.29 -6.66
C ILE A 183 28.54 1.34 -7.77
N ILE A 184 27.29 1.80 -7.95
CA ILE A 184 26.90 2.67 -9.08
C ILE A 184 26.32 4.02 -8.63
N GLY A 185 26.33 4.30 -7.31
CA GLY A 185 25.78 5.53 -6.73
C GLY A 185 24.25 5.58 -6.72
N GLU A 186 23.71 6.63 -6.10
CA GLU A 186 22.28 6.88 -6.01
C GLU A 186 21.65 7.07 -7.39
N MET A 187 22.23 7.91 -8.25
CA MET A 187 21.73 8.18 -9.60
C MET A 187 21.73 6.90 -10.46
N GLY A 188 22.81 6.13 -10.43
CA GLY A 188 22.91 4.85 -11.14
C GLY A 188 21.86 3.85 -10.67
N THR A 189 21.57 3.83 -9.36
CA THR A 189 20.52 3.01 -8.76
C THR A 189 19.13 3.44 -9.25
N LEU A 190 18.85 4.74 -9.34
CA LEU A 190 17.60 5.27 -9.90
C LEU A 190 17.43 4.91 -11.39
N TRP A 191 18.48 5.02 -12.19
CA TRP A 191 18.46 4.55 -13.59
C TRP A 191 18.22 3.04 -13.70
N SER A 192 18.78 2.24 -12.81
CA SER A 192 18.59 0.78 -12.80
C SER A 192 17.16 0.35 -12.51
N SER A 193 16.37 1.17 -11.81
CA SER A 193 14.95 0.90 -11.52
C SER A 193 14.11 0.75 -12.80
N LEU A 194 14.48 1.45 -13.88
CA LEU A 194 13.84 1.34 -15.20
C LEU A 194 13.86 -0.10 -15.74
N ILE A 195 14.88 -0.88 -15.43
CA ILE A 195 14.99 -2.29 -15.88
C ILE A 195 13.86 -3.12 -15.27
N PHE A 196 13.59 -2.95 -13.97
CA PHE A 196 12.53 -3.67 -13.28
C PHE A 196 11.15 -3.23 -13.76
N ILE A 197 10.94 -1.93 -13.95
CA ILE A 197 9.70 -1.40 -14.50
C ILE A 197 9.46 -1.91 -15.93
N LEU A 198 10.48 -1.90 -16.76
CA LEU A 198 10.40 -2.41 -18.13
C LEU A 198 10.02 -3.89 -18.14
N ILE A 199 10.72 -4.72 -17.37
CA ILE A 199 10.44 -6.16 -17.31
C ILE A 199 9.03 -6.40 -16.74
N GLY A 200 8.66 -5.77 -15.62
CA GLY A 200 7.34 -5.90 -15.01
C GLY A 200 6.22 -5.44 -15.93
N GLY A 201 6.40 -4.31 -16.62
CA GLY A 201 5.46 -3.79 -17.62
C GLY A 201 5.28 -4.73 -18.81
N LEU A 202 6.36 -5.22 -19.39
CA LEU A 202 6.32 -6.16 -20.52
C LEU A 202 5.66 -7.49 -20.13
N ILE A 203 5.95 -8.02 -18.94
CA ILE A 203 5.26 -9.22 -18.43
C ILE A 203 3.76 -8.97 -18.34
N ALA A 204 3.33 -7.84 -17.78
CA ALA A 204 1.91 -7.50 -17.66
C ALA A 204 1.23 -7.39 -19.03
N MET A 205 1.91 -6.81 -20.01
CA MET A 205 1.37 -6.60 -21.36
C MET A 205 1.28 -7.89 -22.18
N PHE A 206 2.28 -8.77 -22.11
CA PHE A 206 2.41 -9.87 -23.06
C PHE A 206 2.18 -11.26 -22.46
N LEU A 207 2.45 -11.49 -21.18
CA LEU A 207 2.38 -12.81 -20.56
C LEU A 207 1.09 -13.07 -19.78
N VAL A 208 0.38 -12.05 -19.32
CA VAL A 208 -0.93 -12.24 -18.68
C VAL A 208 -1.98 -12.48 -19.75
N LYS A 209 -2.56 -13.68 -19.78
CA LYS A 209 -3.46 -14.15 -20.86
C LYS A 209 -4.82 -14.61 -20.32
N ASP A 210 -5.40 -13.91 -19.38
CA ASP A 210 -6.73 -14.26 -18.90
C ASP A 210 -7.81 -13.39 -19.57
N LYS A 211 -8.66 -14.04 -20.36
CA LYS A 211 -9.78 -13.39 -21.06
C LYS A 211 -10.84 -12.84 -20.10
N LYS A 212 -11.06 -13.47 -18.95
CA LYS A 212 -12.09 -13.02 -18.00
C LYS A 212 -11.84 -11.60 -17.48
N GLY A 213 -10.57 -11.23 -17.27
CA GLY A 213 -10.21 -9.86 -16.89
C GLY A 213 -10.19 -8.90 -18.07
N GLU A 214 -10.01 -9.39 -19.30
CA GLU A 214 -10.07 -8.58 -20.52
C GLU A 214 -11.51 -8.29 -20.96
N ASP A 215 -12.43 -9.25 -20.73
CA ASP A 215 -13.86 -9.15 -21.10
C ASP A 215 -14.66 -8.25 -20.11
N VAL A 216 -14.03 -7.59 -19.13
CA VAL A 216 -14.67 -6.59 -18.24
C VAL A 216 -15.32 -5.45 -19.05
N GLU A 217 -14.91 -5.26 -20.30
CA GLU A 217 -15.58 -4.37 -21.27
C GLU A 217 -17.08 -4.68 -21.50
N ALA A 218 -17.53 -5.91 -21.19
CA ALA A 218 -18.92 -6.29 -21.38
C ALA A 218 -19.90 -5.66 -20.37
N GLN A 219 -19.40 -5.11 -19.26
CA GLN A 219 -20.18 -4.38 -18.26
C GLN A 219 -19.88 -2.87 -18.30
N ARG A 220 -19.90 -2.26 -19.50
CA ARG A 220 -19.67 -0.82 -19.65
C ARG A 220 -20.65 -0.02 -18.80
N MET A 221 -20.19 0.47 -17.68
CA MET A 221 -20.91 1.52 -16.96
C MET A 221 -21.02 2.76 -17.84
N THR A 222 -22.21 3.33 -17.90
CA THR A 222 -22.37 4.64 -18.57
C THR A 222 -21.61 5.71 -17.80
N LYS A 223 -21.20 6.80 -18.46
CA LYS A 223 -20.55 7.96 -17.79
C LYS A 223 -21.34 8.45 -16.56
N LYS A 224 -22.66 8.35 -16.61
CA LYS A 224 -23.58 8.75 -15.54
C LYS A 224 -23.51 7.78 -14.35
N GLU A 225 -23.41 6.49 -14.60
CA GLU A 225 -23.22 5.47 -13.56
C GLU A 225 -21.87 5.59 -12.90
N MET A 226 -20.82 5.86 -13.67
CA MET A 226 -19.47 6.18 -13.16
C MET A 226 -19.48 7.34 -12.18
N LEU A 227 -20.01 8.49 -12.61
CA LEU A 227 -20.10 9.69 -11.75
C LEU A 227 -20.94 9.40 -10.50
N ARG A 228 -21.94 8.54 -10.61
CA ARG A 228 -22.76 8.10 -9.50
C ARG A 228 -21.98 7.22 -8.52
N GLU A 229 -21.18 6.28 -8.98
CA GLU A 229 -20.33 5.43 -8.12
C GLU A 229 -19.21 6.26 -7.43
N PHE A 230 -18.58 7.20 -8.14
CA PHE A 230 -17.68 8.17 -7.50
C PHE A 230 -18.38 8.99 -6.43
N GLY A 231 -19.58 9.50 -6.71
CA GLY A 231 -20.38 10.25 -5.74
C GLY A 231 -20.81 9.44 -4.53
N ARG A 232 -21.05 8.13 -4.70
CA ARG A 232 -21.36 7.22 -3.60
C ARG A 232 -20.23 7.09 -2.60
N GLY A 233 -18.97 7.01 -3.05
CA GLY A 233 -17.80 7.00 -2.16
C GLY A 233 -17.80 8.19 -1.20
N ILE A 234 -18.11 9.40 -1.70
CA ILE A 234 -18.23 10.60 -0.85
C ILE A 234 -19.46 10.51 0.06
N THR A 235 -20.57 9.96 -0.45
CA THR A 235 -21.83 9.90 0.31
C THR A 235 -21.73 8.98 1.52
N ILE A 236 -21.01 7.87 1.43
CA ILE A 236 -20.85 6.94 2.56
C ILE A 236 -20.02 7.53 3.70
N LEU A 237 -19.17 8.54 3.44
CA LEU A 237 -18.44 9.27 4.49
C LEU A 237 -19.36 10.07 5.43
N LYS A 238 -20.64 10.30 5.05
CA LYS A 238 -21.63 10.87 5.96
C LYS A 238 -21.97 9.93 7.12
N ASN A 239 -21.75 8.63 6.97
CA ASN A 239 -21.84 7.68 8.08
C ASN A 239 -20.68 7.88 9.04
N LYS A 240 -20.99 8.25 10.30
CA LYS A 240 -19.99 8.54 11.34
C LYS A 240 -18.98 7.42 11.57
N ASN A 241 -19.42 6.16 11.51
CA ASN A 241 -18.52 5.01 11.69
C ASN A 241 -17.54 4.88 10.52
N VAL A 242 -18.00 5.14 9.28
CA VAL A 242 -17.15 5.15 8.08
C VAL A 242 -16.15 6.31 8.14
N ALA A 243 -16.61 7.50 8.54
CA ALA A 243 -15.74 8.66 8.67
C ALA A 243 -14.64 8.45 9.71
N VAL A 244 -14.97 7.89 10.88
CA VAL A 244 -13.98 7.54 11.90
C VAL A 244 -13.01 6.47 11.39
N ALA A 245 -13.52 5.41 10.75
CA ALA A 245 -12.68 4.39 10.15
C ALA A 245 -11.75 4.97 9.07
N PHE A 246 -12.25 5.91 8.26
CA PHE A 246 -11.48 6.62 7.25
C PHE A 246 -10.28 7.38 7.84
N VAL A 247 -10.51 8.15 8.90
CA VAL A 247 -9.43 8.87 9.59
C VAL A 247 -8.43 7.91 10.22
N VAL A 248 -8.89 6.86 10.90
CA VAL A 248 -8.01 5.83 11.49
C VAL A 248 -7.20 5.12 10.40
N ARG A 249 -7.79 4.90 9.21
CA ARG A 249 -7.07 4.29 8.07
C ARG A 249 -6.01 5.22 7.49
N ILE A 250 -6.26 6.53 7.45
CA ILE A 250 -5.23 7.52 7.09
C ILE A 250 -4.08 7.47 8.09
N ILE A 251 -4.39 7.49 9.39
CA ILE A 251 -3.37 7.48 10.46
C ILE A 251 -2.48 6.23 10.38
N ASN A 252 -3.01 5.09 9.96
CA ASN A 252 -2.31 3.80 9.92
C ASN A 252 -0.88 3.90 9.35
N GLN A 253 -0.69 4.51 8.20
CA GLN A 253 0.58 4.51 7.48
C GLN A 253 1.31 5.87 7.50
N LEU A 254 0.86 6.82 8.32
CA LEU A 254 1.44 8.17 8.33
C LEU A 254 2.95 8.17 8.58
N SER A 255 3.43 7.49 9.63
CA SER A 255 4.88 7.41 9.86
C SER A 255 5.60 6.54 8.84
N LEU A 256 4.96 5.51 8.28
CA LEU A 256 5.60 4.72 7.22
C LEU A 256 6.05 5.60 6.05
N PHE A 257 5.22 6.57 5.65
CA PHE A 257 5.56 7.52 4.59
C PHE A 257 6.32 8.75 5.11
N GLY A 258 5.97 9.26 6.27
CA GLY A 258 6.60 10.46 6.80
C GLY A 258 8.05 10.28 7.23
N LEU A 259 8.39 9.13 7.81
CA LEU A 259 9.74 8.87 8.31
C LEU A 259 10.78 8.82 7.18
N VAL A 260 10.42 8.36 5.99
CA VAL A 260 11.35 8.32 4.84
C VAL A 260 11.71 9.70 4.31
N VAL A 261 11.01 10.76 4.74
CA VAL A 261 11.37 12.14 4.37
C VAL A 261 12.66 12.58 5.06
N PHE A 262 12.85 12.25 6.32
CA PHE A 262 13.97 12.77 7.13
C PHE A 262 14.82 11.73 7.82
N LEU A 263 14.30 10.56 8.20
CA LEU A 263 15.10 9.55 8.91
C LEU A 263 16.29 9.02 8.11
N PRO A 264 16.27 8.85 6.77
CA PRO A 264 17.45 8.44 6.03
C PRO A 264 18.65 9.40 6.24
N HIS A 265 18.36 10.71 6.31
CA HIS A 265 19.37 11.72 6.62
C HIS A 265 19.82 11.64 8.08
N VAL A 266 18.90 11.64 9.03
CA VAL A 266 19.20 11.56 10.47
C VAL A 266 20.01 10.31 10.79
N TYR A 267 19.68 9.16 10.24
CA TYR A 267 20.44 7.93 10.45
C TYR A 267 21.87 8.03 9.93
N THR A 268 22.05 8.65 8.78
CA THR A 268 23.38 8.69 8.15
C THR A 268 24.24 9.87 8.63
N ALA A 269 23.64 11.04 8.89
CA ALA A 269 24.37 12.22 9.33
C ALA A 269 24.56 12.29 10.85
N ASP A 270 23.49 11.95 11.62
CA ASP A 270 23.49 12.15 13.06
C ASP A 270 23.83 10.88 13.84
N PHE A 271 23.34 9.71 13.39
CA PHE A 271 23.52 8.44 14.11
C PHE A 271 24.66 7.58 13.59
N GLY A 272 25.32 7.97 12.49
CA GLY A 272 26.51 7.33 11.96
C GLY A 272 26.26 6.02 11.20
N PHE A 273 25.05 5.72 10.75
CA PHE A 273 24.76 4.59 9.88
C PHE A 273 25.19 4.87 8.43
N THR A 274 25.55 3.84 7.71
CA THR A 274 25.66 3.92 6.26
C THR A 274 24.26 3.89 5.60
N THR A 275 24.15 4.43 4.39
CA THR A 275 22.91 4.35 3.62
C THR A 275 22.45 2.89 3.42
N SER A 276 23.41 1.98 3.18
CA SER A 276 23.12 0.54 3.03
C SER A 276 22.56 -0.09 4.30
N GLU A 277 23.07 0.27 5.46
CA GLU A 277 22.52 -0.22 6.74
C GLU A 277 21.11 0.29 6.99
N TRP A 278 20.85 1.58 6.77
CA TRP A 278 19.50 2.14 6.83
C TRP A 278 18.52 1.37 5.92
N LEU A 279 18.89 1.16 4.66
CA LEU A 279 18.06 0.47 3.68
C LEU A 279 17.76 -0.99 4.07
N ARG A 280 18.75 -1.69 4.64
CA ARG A 280 18.55 -3.07 5.14
C ARG A 280 17.62 -3.12 6.33
N VAL A 281 17.75 -2.20 7.27
CA VAL A 281 16.85 -2.06 8.42
C VAL A 281 15.43 -1.78 7.94
N TRP A 282 15.26 -0.85 7.00
CA TRP A 282 13.96 -0.52 6.41
C TRP A 282 13.34 -1.70 5.64
N GLY A 283 14.14 -2.41 4.86
CA GLY A 283 13.70 -3.62 4.15
C GLY A 283 13.29 -4.76 5.08
N LEU A 284 13.98 -4.93 6.22
CA LEU A 284 13.66 -5.95 7.22
C LEU A 284 12.29 -5.71 7.88
N MET A 285 11.92 -4.45 8.09
CA MET A 285 10.55 -4.08 8.52
C MET A 285 9.50 -4.65 7.57
N TYR A 286 9.70 -4.59 6.26
CA TYR A 286 8.76 -5.15 5.29
C TYR A 286 8.75 -6.68 5.29
N ILE A 287 9.90 -7.33 5.51
CA ILE A 287 9.97 -8.79 5.63
C ILE A 287 9.07 -9.26 6.78
N ILE A 288 9.21 -8.65 7.96
CA ILE A 288 8.38 -9.05 9.11
C ILE A 288 6.91 -8.73 8.88
N THR A 289 6.59 -7.64 8.18
CA THR A 289 5.21 -7.23 7.87
C THR A 289 4.48 -8.31 7.07
N ILE A 290 5.16 -9.04 6.17
CA ILE A 290 4.55 -10.13 5.40
C ILE A 290 4.03 -11.24 6.33
N PHE A 291 4.84 -11.66 7.30
CA PHE A 291 4.46 -12.72 8.26
C PHE A 291 3.45 -12.22 9.28
N THR A 292 3.62 -11.01 9.77
CA THR A 292 2.75 -10.44 10.81
C THR A 292 1.38 -10.05 10.27
N ASN A 293 1.23 -9.76 8.98
CA ASN A 293 -0.08 -9.59 8.34
C ASN A 293 -0.93 -10.87 8.47
N LEU A 294 -0.33 -12.05 8.23
CA LEU A 294 -1.03 -13.32 8.40
C LEU A 294 -1.37 -13.57 9.87
N PHE A 295 -0.41 -13.36 10.77
CA PHE A 295 -0.60 -13.49 12.22
C PHE A 295 -1.74 -12.60 12.70
N TRP A 296 -1.74 -11.32 12.34
CA TRP A 296 -2.76 -10.35 12.74
C TRP A 296 -4.11 -10.59 12.08
N GLY A 297 -4.15 -11.16 10.88
CA GLY A 297 -5.39 -11.61 10.25
C GLY A 297 -6.11 -12.65 11.11
N ILE A 298 -5.37 -13.68 11.58
CA ILE A 298 -5.90 -14.74 12.44
C ILE A 298 -6.23 -14.21 13.85
N MET A 299 -5.35 -13.41 14.42
CA MET A 299 -5.55 -12.87 15.77
C MET A 299 -6.70 -11.88 15.84
N GLY A 300 -6.95 -11.11 14.78
CA GLY A 300 -8.06 -10.16 14.71
C GLY A 300 -9.42 -10.81 14.89
N ASP A 301 -9.59 -11.99 14.29
CA ASP A 301 -10.84 -12.75 14.43
C ASP A 301 -11.05 -13.30 15.85
N LYS A 302 -9.98 -13.48 16.62
CA LYS A 302 -10.04 -13.98 17.99
C LYS A 302 -10.21 -12.87 19.03
N ILE A 303 -9.38 -11.80 18.95
CA ILE A 303 -9.35 -10.73 19.96
C ILE A 303 -10.28 -9.55 19.64
N GLY A 304 -10.79 -9.51 18.41
CA GLY A 304 -11.63 -8.44 17.86
C GLY A 304 -10.84 -7.37 17.11
N TRP A 305 -11.32 -7.04 15.90
CA TRP A 305 -10.67 -6.16 14.93
C TRP A 305 -10.34 -4.77 15.51
N VAL A 306 -11.33 -4.11 16.11
CA VAL A 306 -11.15 -2.75 16.65
C VAL A 306 -10.20 -2.75 17.84
N ARG A 307 -10.22 -3.80 18.68
CA ARG A 307 -9.30 -3.93 19.81
C ARG A 307 -7.85 -4.10 19.35
N GLN A 308 -7.65 -4.90 18.29
CA GLN A 308 -6.34 -5.09 17.68
C GLN A 308 -5.80 -3.77 17.12
N VAL A 309 -6.58 -3.07 16.28
CA VAL A 309 -6.20 -1.77 15.70
C VAL A 309 -5.88 -0.75 16.79
N ARG A 310 -6.67 -0.74 17.86
CA ARG A 310 -6.50 0.19 19.00
C ARG A 310 -5.17 0.01 19.71
N TRP A 311 -4.92 -1.19 20.21
CA TRP A 311 -3.78 -1.43 21.10
C TRP A 311 -2.50 -1.73 20.36
N PHE A 312 -2.54 -2.66 19.40
CA PHE A 312 -1.35 -3.11 18.68
C PHE A 312 -1.07 -2.23 17.46
N GLY A 313 -2.11 -1.71 16.80
CA GLY A 313 -1.96 -0.76 15.72
C GLY A 313 -1.58 0.63 16.26
N CYS A 314 -2.51 1.36 16.85
CA CYS A 314 -2.29 2.77 17.22
C CYS A 314 -1.21 2.94 18.31
N ILE A 315 -1.32 2.26 19.45
CA ILE A 315 -0.28 2.40 20.51
C ILE A 315 1.03 1.76 20.08
N GLY A 316 0.98 0.59 19.39
CA GLY A 316 2.18 -0.03 18.87
C GLY A 316 2.94 0.88 17.90
N MET A 317 2.23 1.57 16.98
CA MET A 317 2.84 2.53 16.07
C MET A 317 3.37 3.78 16.78
N ALA A 318 2.65 4.32 17.77
CA ALA A 318 3.15 5.45 18.57
C ALA A 318 4.49 5.11 19.22
N VAL A 319 4.56 3.96 19.91
CA VAL A 319 5.77 3.51 20.59
C VAL A 319 6.90 3.20 19.62
N SER A 320 6.61 2.44 18.54
CA SER A 320 7.64 2.05 17.58
C SER A 320 8.15 3.24 16.75
N THR A 321 7.31 4.24 16.47
CA THR A 321 7.73 5.48 15.81
C THR A 321 8.73 6.25 16.67
N LEU A 322 8.46 6.43 17.97
CA LEU A 322 9.41 7.04 18.90
C LEU A 322 10.69 6.20 19.03
N ALA A 323 10.54 4.88 19.11
CA ALA A 323 11.69 3.97 19.23
C ALA A 323 12.63 4.07 18.03
N PHE A 324 12.11 4.27 16.81
CA PHE A 324 12.91 4.44 15.59
C PHE A 324 13.87 5.66 15.64
N TYR A 325 13.58 6.64 16.47
CA TYR A 325 14.43 7.80 16.67
C TYR A 325 15.32 7.65 17.91
N TYR A 326 14.72 7.38 19.07
CA TYR A 326 15.44 7.48 20.34
C TYR A 326 16.43 6.34 20.58
N PHE A 327 16.13 5.11 20.19
CA PHE A 327 17.05 4.01 20.44
C PHE A 327 18.34 4.11 19.62
N PRO A 328 18.32 4.42 18.31
CA PRO A 328 19.55 4.68 17.57
C PRO A 328 20.30 5.92 18.06
N ALA A 329 19.58 6.97 18.50
CA ALA A 329 20.20 8.14 19.09
C ALA A 329 21.00 7.82 20.36
N TRP A 330 20.55 6.84 21.16
CA TRP A 330 21.23 6.41 22.38
C TRP A 330 22.30 5.33 22.15
N SER A 331 22.03 4.39 21.25
CA SER A 331 22.93 3.25 21.01
C SER A 331 23.99 3.50 19.94
N GLY A 332 23.90 4.62 19.20
CA GLY A 332 24.68 4.84 17.99
C GLY A 332 24.30 3.84 16.88
N PRO A 333 25.19 3.60 15.91
CA PRO A 333 24.93 2.74 14.75
C PRO A 333 24.91 1.24 15.10
N ASN A 334 24.09 0.88 16.09
CA ASN A 334 23.93 -0.50 16.52
C ASN A 334 22.85 -1.18 15.66
N ILE A 335 23.28 -1.96 14.67
CA ILE A 335 22.41 -2.64 13.72
C ILE A 335 21.45 -3.64 14.40
N PHE A 336 21.87 -4.29 15.48
CA PHE A 336 21.03 -5.24 16.21
C PHE A 336 19.83 -4.54 16.89
N VAL A 337 20.11 -3.46 17.62
CA VAL A 337 19.05 -2.66 18.28
C VAL A 337 18.09 -2.12 17.26
N THR A 338 18.59 -1.55 16.18
CA THR A 338 17.78 -0.95 15.13
C THR A 338 16.96 -2.01 14.38
N THR A 339 17.51 -3.21 14.21
CA THR A 339 16.77 -4.37 13.67
C THR A 339 15.56 -4.72 14.53
N LEU A 340 15.72 -4.81 15.85
CA LEU A 340 14.62 -5.13 16.76
C LEU A 340 13.50 -4.07 16.67
N ILE A 341 13.86 -2.81 16.52
CA ILE A 341 12.91 -1.72 16.38
C ILE A 341 12.19 -1.81 15.03
N ALA A 342 12.90 -2.11 13.95
CA ALA A 342 12.29 -2.31 12.64
C ALA A 342 11.27 -3.47 12.66
N LEU A 343 11.60 -4.57 13.34
CA LEU A 343 10.66 -5.68 13.54
C LEU A 343 9.43 -5.25 14.34
N MET A 344 9.61 -4.47 15.41
CA MET A 344 8.52 -3.95 16.22
C MET A 344 7.61 -3.01 15.40
N PHE A 345 8.19 -2.14 14.58
CA PHE A 345 7.45 -1.23 13.71
C PHE A 345 6.64 -2.01 12.66
N GLY A 346 7.28 -2.99 11.98
CA GLY A 346 6.60 -3.85 11.01
C GLY A 346 5.46 -4.68 11.65
N PHE A 347 5.65 -5.15 12.88
CA PHE A 347 4.62 -5.83 13.66
C PHE A 347 3.43 -4.90 13.97
N ALA A 348 3.70 -3.66 14.36
CA ALA A 348 2.66 -2.68 14.70
C ALA A 348 1.89 -2.19 13.47
N VAL A 349 2.56 -1.90 12.34
CA VAL A 349 1.88 -1.45 11.13
C VAL A 349 0.96 -2.54 10.56
N ALA A 350 1.36 -3.80 10.66
CA ALA A 350 0.55 -4.94 10.23
C ALA A 350 -0.71 -5.14 11.08
N ALA A 351 -0.73 -4.66 12.33
CA ALA A 351 -1.90 -4.79 13.20
C ALA A 351 -3.14 -4.04 12.70
N PHE A 352 -3.01 -3.20 11.68
CA PHE A 352 -4.12 -2.54 10.99
C PHE A 352 -4.78 -3.39 9.88
N VAL A 353 -4.32 -4.59 9.61
CA VAL A 353 -4.89 -5.51 8.60
C VAL A 353 -6.43 -5.60 8.66
N PRO A 354 -7.10 -5.64 9.83
CA PRO A 354 -8.55 -5.70 9.89
C PRO A 354 -9.27 -4.50 9.28
N MET A 355 -8.59 -3.36 9.06
CA MET A 355 -9.22 -2.18 8.45
C MET A 355 -9.81 -2.51 7.07
N SER A 356 -9.19 -3.39 6.29
CA SER A 356 -9.72 -3.84 5.00
C SER A 356 -11.04 -4.61 5.10
N ALA A 357 -11.29 -5.30 6.22
CA ALA A 357 -12.54 -6.01 6.50
C ALA A 357 -13.61 -5.09 7.15
N ILE A 358 -13.17 -4.11 7.94
CA ILE A 358 -14.04 -3.17 8.63
C ILE A 358 -14.88 -2.35 7.65
N PHE A 359 -14.27 -1.80 6.59
CA PHE A 359 -14.99 -0.93 5.65
C PHE A 359 -16.15 -1.62 4.94
N PRO A 360 -16.00 -2.80 4.30
CA PRO A 360 -17.13 -3.51 3.70
C PRO A 360 -18.21 -3.95 4.71
N THR A 361 -17.81 -4.16 5.98
CA THR A 361 -18.76 -4.54 7.05
C THR A 361 -19.58 -3.34 7.52
N LEU A 362 -19.03 -2.12 7.49
CA LEU A 362 -19.74 -0.90 7.84
C LEU A 362 -20.81 -0.52 6.82
N VAL A 363 -20.63 -0.91 5.54
CA VAL A 363 -21.56 -0.56 4.44
C VAL A 363 -21.78 -1.81 3.56
N PRO A 364 -22.48 -2.83 4.07
CA PRO A 364 -22.65 -4.10 3.37
C PRO A 364 -23.45 -3.97 2.06
N GLU A 365 -24.28 -2.94 1.94
CA GLU A 365 -25.10 -2.63 0.76
C GLU A 365 -24.25 -2.02 -0.38
N HIS A 366 -23.10 -1.41 -0.07
CA HIS A 366 -22.22 -0.72 -1.02
C HIS A 366 -20.76 -1.09 -0.80
N LYS A 367 -20.43 -2.38 -0.84
CA LYS A 367 -19.09 -2.90 -0.57
C LYS A 367 -18.02 -2.29 -1.48
N GLY A 368 -18.33 -2.08 -2.76
CA GLY A 368 -17.42 -1.47 -3.73
C GLY A 368 -17.04 -0.03 -3.34
N ALA A 369 -18.04 0.79 -2.99
CA ALA A 369 -17.80 2.15 -2.52
C ALA A 369 -17.00 2.17 -1.20
N ALA A 370 -17.26 1.22 -0.29
CA ALA A 370 -16.51 1.07 0.95
C ALA A 370 -15.02 0.75 0.71
N VAL A 371 -14.72 -0.16 -0.22
CA VAL A 371 -13.35 -0.48 -0.64
C VAL A 371 -12.67 0.72 -1.29
N SER A 372 -13.37 1.47 -2.15
CA SER A 372 -12.82 2.67 -2.79
C SER A 372 -12.44 3.75 -1.76
N VAL A 373 -13.28 3.95 -0.73
CA VAL A 373 -12.98 4.88 0.38
C VAL A 373 -11.80 4.39 1.22
N HIS A 374 -11.71 3.09 1.49
CA HIS A 374 -10.54 2.50 2.13
C HIS A 374 -9.24 2.77 1.35
N ASN A 375 -9.27 2.59 0.02
CA ASN A 375 -8.11 2.82 -0.85
C ASN A 375 -7.75 4.30 -0.94
N LEU A 376 -8.75 5.19 -0.99
CA LEU A 376 -8.53 6.64 -0.90
C LEU A 376 -7.82 7.01 0.41
N ALA A 377 -8.28 6.46 1.55
CA ALA A 377 -7.63 6.69 2.84
C ALA A 377 -6.18 6.21 2.83
N ALA A 378 -5.90 5.06 2.20
CA ALA A 378 -4.54 4.55 2.03
C ALA A 378 -3.66 5.50 1.19
N GLY A 379 -4.19 6.00 0.08
CA GLY A 379 -3.50 6.99 -0.76
C GLY A 379 -3.26 8.31 -0.02
N LEU A 380 -4.24 8.79 0.74
CA LEU A 380 -4.10 9.99 1.57
C LEU A 380 -3.07 9.84 2.68
N SER A 381 -2.79 8.61 3.15
CA SER A 381 -1.70 8.37 4.11
C SER A 381 -0.33 8.74 3.51
N ASN A 382 -0.12 8.52 2.20
CA ASN A 382 1.09 8.96 1.49
C ASN A 382 1.20 10.50 1.53
N PHE A 383 0.17 11.17 1.02
CA PHE A 383 0.14 12.63 0.94
C PHE A 383 0.33 13.29 2.32
N LEU A 384 -0.48 12.89 3.28
CA LEU A 384 -0.45 13.48 4.63
C LEU A 384 0.80 13.04 5.41
N GLY A 385 1.32 11.84 5.16
CA GLY A 385 2.57 11.38 5.76
C GLY A 385 3.75 12.27 5.31
N TYR A 386 3.98 12.38 4.03
CA TYR A 386 5.04 13.23 3.48
C TYR A 386 4.82 14.71 3.83
N GLY A 387 3.59 15.21 3.63
CA GLY A 387 3.25 16.61 3.86
C GLY A 387 3.41 17.05 5.31
N LEU A 388 3.04 16.20 6.27
CA LEU A 388 3.24 16.48 7.69
C LEU A 388 4.75 16.62 8.02
N ALA A 389 5.59 15.70 7.54
CA ALA A 389 7.02 15.80 7.72
C ALA A 389 7.57 17.08 7.10
N SER A 390 7.22 17.37 5.82
CA SER A 390 7.68 18.57 5.12
C SER A 390 7.34 19.84 5.86
N VAL A 391 6.09 19.99 6.30
CA VAL A 391 5.62 21.18 7.02
C VAL A 391 6.25 21.28 8.41
N MET A 392 6.32 20.18 9.15
CA MET A 392 6.93 20.19 10.50
C MET A 392 8.40 20.58 10.45
N LEU A 393 9.16 20.09 9.46
CA LEU A 393 10.59 20.35 9.33
C LEU A 393 10.93 21.79 8.93
N ILE A 394 9.95 22.60 8.51
CA ILE A 394 10.12 24.05 8.32
C ILE A 394 10.27 24.76 9.67
N PHE A 395 9.52 24.33 10.69
CA PHE A 395 9.38 25.04 11.95
C PHE A 395 9.96 24.30 13.15
N ALA A 396 10.27 23.01 13.00
CA ALA A 396 10.61 22.11 14.08
C ALA A 396 11.75 21.14 13.69
N SER A 397 12.36 20.55 14.72
CA SER A 397 13.39 19.52 14.54
C SER A 397 12.80 18.17 14.14
N ALA A 398 13.64 17.24 13.69
CA ALA A 398 13.28 15.84 13.47
C ALA A 398 12.68 15.19 14.73
N GLU A 399 13.19 15.52 15.91
CA GLU A 399 12.68 15.05 17.19
C GLU A 399 11.24 15.48 17.45
N VAL A 400 10.92 16.77 17.25
CA VAL A 400 9.55 17.29 17.40
C VAL A 400 8.62 16.67 16.35
N THR A 401 9.12 16.47 15.14
CA THR A 401 8.36 15.84 14.04
C THR A 401 7.97 14.40 14.39
N ILE A 402 8.87 13.63 15.00
CA ILE A 402 8.57 12.24 15.39
C ILE A 402 7.53 12.18 16.52
N TRP A 403 7.56 13.14 17.45
CA TRP A 403 6.52 13.29 18.47
C TRP A 403 5.16 13.63 17.86
N ALA A 404 5.10 14.47 16.83
CA ALA A 404 3.86 14.78 16.13
C ALA A 404 3.19 13.50 15.56
N TYR A 405 3.98 12.61 14.93
CA TYR A 405 3.45 11.32 14.48
C TYR A 405 2.95 10.46 15.63
N ALA A 406 3.72 10.35 16.70
CA ALA A 406 3.32 9.55 17.87
C ALA A 406 2.00 10.07 18.49
N VAL A 407 1.85 11.38 18.62
CA VAL A 407 0.61 12.01 19.12
C VAL A 407 -0.58 11.71 18.21
N ILE A 408 -0.40 11.76 16.88
CA ILE A 408 -1.46 11.43 15.92
C ILE A 408 -1.90 9.96 16.08
N TYR A 409 -0.98 9.02 16.33
CA TYR A 409 -1.36 7.64 16.62
C TYR A 409 -2.14 7.52 17.95
N VAL A 410 -1.79 8.30 18.97
CA VAL A 410 -2.57 8.35 20.22
C VAL A 410 -3.96 8.94 19.97
N LEU A 411 -4.09 9.96 19.10
CA LEU A 411 -5.40 10.44 18.66
C LEU A 411 -6.18 9.34 17.90
N GLY A 412 -5.49 8.59 17.02
CA GLY A 412 -6.06 7.40 16.38
C GLY A 412 -6.59 6.37 17.38
N PHE A 413 -5.83 6.09 18.44
CA PHE A 413 -6.26 5.22 19.54
C PHE A 413 -7.58 5.72 20.15
N VAL A 414 -7.69 7.02 20.46
CA VAL A 414 -8.92 7.62 20.99
C VAL A 414 -10.07 7.49 20.01
N LEU A 415 -9.84 7.78 18.71
CA LEU A 415 -10.87 7.66 17.68
C LEU A 415 -11.43 6.23 17.55
N THR A 416 -10.64 5.20 17.81
CA THR A 416 -11.12 3.81 17.73
C THR A 416 -12.21 3.49 18.76
N PHE A 417 -12.39 4.25 19.85
CA PHE A 417 -13.48 4.06 20.80
C PHE A 417 -14.84 4.44 20.20
N PHE A 418 -14.85 5.31 19.21
CA PHE A 418 -16.05 5.73 18.49
C PHE A 418 -16.41 4.81 17.30
N MET A 419 -15.55 3.84 16.97
CA MET A 419 -15.80 2.87 15.91
C MET A 419 -16.74 1.77 16.39
N LYS A 420 -17.99 1.78 15.93
CA LYS A 420 -18.97 0.72 16.22
C LYS A 420 -19.05 -0.20 15.00
N VAL A 421 -18.47 -1.39 15.11
CA VAL A 421 -18.39 -2.39 14.03
C VAL A 421 -18.88 -3.73 14.55
N GLN A 422 -19.71 -4.41 13.76
CA GLN A 422 -19.98 -5.84 13.98
C GLN A 422 -18.74 -6.63 13.56
N GLN A 423 -18.17 -7.41 14.48
CA GLN A 423 -16.89 -8.07 14.25
C GLN A 423 -16.90 -9.49 14.83
N PRO A 424 -16.13 -10.44 14.28
CA PRO A 424 -15.96 -11.77 14.84
C PRO A 424 -15.44 -11.73 16.29
N GLY A 425 -15.63 -12.81 17.04
CA GLY A 425 -15.11 -12.95 18.42
C GLY A 425 -15.87 -12.19 19.51
N ARG A 426 -16.77 -11.27 19.18
CA ARG A 426 -17.73 -10.65 20.10
C ARG A 426 -19.15 -10.93 19.63
N GLN A 427 -19.65 -12.13 19.83
CA GLN A 427 -21.09 -12.30 19.94
C GLN A 427 -21.54 -11.48 21.15
N ILE A 428 -22.21 -10.36 20.90
CA ILE A 428 -23.06 -9.76 21.90
C ILE A 428 -24.04 -10.90 22.26
N LYS A 429 -23.96 -11.39 23.51
CA LYS A 429 -25.01 -12.24 24.09
C LYS A 429 -26.27 -11.39 24.03
N THR A 430 -27.00 -11.47 22.94
CA THR A 430 -28.40 -11.11 22.91
C THR A 430 -29.03 -12.15 23.81
N THR A 431 -29.36 -11.74 25.02
CA THR A 431 -30.26 -12.46 25.91
C THR A 431 -31.56 -12.61 25.10
N VAL A 432 -31.71 -13.76 24.49
CA VAL A 432 -33.00 -14.23 24.04
C VAL A 432 -33.78 -14.48 25.32
N ASN A 433 -34.53 -13.49 25.75
CA ASN A 433 -35.64 -13.71 26.66
C ASN A 433 -36.65 -14.59 25.90
N THR A 434 -36.48 -15.89 26.02
CA THR A 434 -37.54 -16.84 25.86
C THR A 434 -38.54 -16.56 26.99
N GLN A 435 -39.46 -15.69 26.72
CA GLN A 435 -40.72 -15.72 27.44
C GLN A 435 -41.47 -16.96 26.96
N SER A 436 -41.33 -18.02 27.70
CA SER A 436 -42.30 -19.07 27.81
C SER A 436 -43.61 -18.45 28.32
N ASN A 437 -44.63 -18.46 27.49
CA ASN A 437 -46.02 -18.71 27.88
C ASN A 437 -46.78 -19.22 26.68
#